data_97fd32797a96dc9e15184e6a27e5d384
#
_entry.id   97fd32797a96dc9e15184e6a27e5d384
#
_cell.length_a   1.000
_cell.length_b   1.000
_cell.length_c   1.000
_cell.angle_alpha   90.00
_cell.angle_beta   90.00
_cell.angle_gamma   90.00
#
_symmetry.space_group_name_H-M   'P 1'
#
loop_
_entity.id
_entity.type
_entity.pdbx_description
1 polymer ?
#
loop_
_entity_poly.entity_id
_entity_poly.type
_entity_poly.pdbx_seq_one_letter_code
_entity_poly.pdbx_strand_id
1 'polypeptide(L)'
;MSDFKVAKKVTDQLYNLTEDKEISEAEMQALLEKVFKKGKGKNTKTRIMEAAAIAAYHRQTSVPVVGILLADDAPQFKKITAELALCWIHEGRHYNRLDPIVPCNVDALDDFKTEFWDFYGDLLKYKNDPNPEKAEKLSAQFDELFSTETIYEALNNRIEKTRNKKEELLKVLEYPWLPLHNNDSELGARVEKRRQDVSLHTISDAGTKAKDA
;
A
#
# COMPACT_ATOMS: atom_id res chain seq x y z
N MET A 1 17.02 -3.76 3.64
CA MET A 1 17.63 -2.46 3.33
C MET A 1 17.81 -2.21 1.83
N SER A 2 18.24 -3.19 1.04
CA SER A 2 18.28 -3.08 -0.44
C SER A 2 16.95 -2.62 -1.03
N ASP A 3 15.87 -3.21 -0.58
CA ASP A 3 14.51 -2.93 -1.02
C ASP A 3 14.01 -1.52 -0.69
N PHE A 4 14.60 -0.91 0.32
CA PHE A 4 14.35 0.48 0.71
C PHE A 4 15.29 1.47 -0.01
N LYS A 5 16.03 1.00 -1.02
CA LYS A 5 16.98 1.81 -1.79
C LYS A 5 18.00 2.53 -0.90
N VAL A 6 18.44 1.89 0.18
CA VAL A 6 19.54 2.35 1.01
C VAL A 6 20.86 1.92 0.36
N ALA A 7 21.79 2.87 0.19
CA ALA A 7 23.07 2.58 -0.45
C ALA A 7 23.86 1.53 0.33
N LYS A 8 24.47 0.56 -0.37
CA LYS A 8 25.24 -0.54 0.23
C LYS A 8 26.28 -0.05 1.25
N LYS A 9 27.00 1.02 0.92
CA LYS A 9 27.99 1.64 1.84
C LYS A 9 27.39 2.00 3.20
N VAL A 10 26.17 2.53 3.23
CA VAL A 10 25.48 2.90 4.48
C VAL A 10 25.04 1.64 5.23
N THR A 11 24.55 0.65 4.51
CA THR A 11 24.15 -0.63 5.10
C THR A 11 25.34 -1.33 5.75
N ASP A 12 26.49 -1.41 5.07
CA ASP A 12 27.72 -2.04 5.57
C ASP A 12 28.24 -1.27 6.80
N GLN A 13 28.16 0.05 6.78
CA GLN A 13 28.58 0.89 7.91
C GLN A 13 27.68 0.66 9.14
N LEU A 14 26.37 0.59 8.95
CA LEU A 14 25.43 0.29 10.04
C LEU A 14 25.67 -1.12 10.61
N TYR A 15 25.84 -2.12 9.75
CA TYR A 15 26.10 -3.49 10.16
C TYR A 15 27.36 -3.57 11.05
N ASN A 16 28.45 -2.93 10.64
CA ASN A 16 29.69 -2.89 11.42
C ASN A 16 29.53 -2.19 12.79
N LEU A 17 28.61 -1.23 12.89
CA LEU A 17 28.36 -0.48 14.13
C LEU A 17 27.38 -1.20 15.08
N THR A 18 26.50 -2.04 14.58
CA THR A 18 25.52 -2.78 15.39
C THR A 18 26.01 -4.15 15.81
N GLU A 19 27.05 -4.69 15.16
CA GLU A 19 27.58 -6.04 15.42
C GLU A 19 26.48 -7.12 15.50
N ASP A 20 25.43 -6.98 14.69
CA ASP A 20 24.24 -7.84 14.65
C ASP A 20 23.48 -7.96 16.00
N LYS A 21 23.61 -6.99 16.89
CA LYS A 21 22.86 -6.92 18.14
C LYS A 21 21.47 -6.29 17.94
N GLU A 22 20.54 -6.73 18.75
CA GLU A 22 19.25 -6.02 18.85
C GLU A 22 19.46 -4.67 19.53
N ILE A 23 18.95 -3.63 18.90
CA ILE A 23 19.03 -2.26 19.40
C ILE A 23 17.64 -1.63 19.44
N SER A 24 17.41 -0.78 20.42
CA SER A 24 16.16 -0.03 20.54
C SER A 24 16.03 1.05 19.46
N GLU A 25 14.82 1.57 19.27
CA GLU A 25 14.58 2.68 18.35
C GLU A 25 15.44 3.90 18.68
N ALA A 26 15.56 4.24 19.98
CA ALA A 26 16.37 5.37 20.45
C ALA A 26 17.86 5.19 20.13
N GLU A 27 18.38 3.98 20.29
CA GLU A 27 19.77 3.64 19.94
C GLU A 27 19.99 3.72 18.43
N MET A 28 19.04 3.23 17.62
CA MET A 28 19.11 3.36 16.18
C MET A 28 19.08 4.82 15.74
N GLN A 29 18.23 5.65 16.32
CA GLN A 29 18.21 7.10 16.04
C GLN A 29 19.54 7.76 16.39
N ALA A 30 20.10 7.48 17.57
CA ALA A 30 21.40 7.99 17.99
C ALA A 30 22.55 7.54 17.07
N LEU A 31 22.50 6.30 16.60
CA LEU A 31 23.45 5.76 15.63
C LEU A 31 23.37 6.50 14.28
N LEU A 32 22.15 6.73 13.79
CA LEU A 32 21.92 7.45 12.55
C LEU A 32 22.41 8.91 12.63
N GLU A 33 22.29 9.56 13.78
CA GLU A 33 22.84 10.91 13.97
C GLU A 33 24.40 10.94 13.93
N LYS A 34 25.05 9.83 14.30
CA LYS A 34 26.51 9.69 14.17
C LYS A 34 26.94 9.41 12.73
N VAL A 35 26.18 8.58 12.00
CA VAL A 35 26.50 8.18 10.62
C VAL A 35 26.23 9.32 9.63
N PHE A 36 25.18 10.10 9.85
CA PHE A 36 24.78 11.19 8.96
C PHE A 36 25.12 12.55 9.56
N LYS A 37 25.80 13.39 8.80
CA LYS A 37 26.07 14.78 9.21
C LYS A 37 24.75 15.52 9.48
N LYS A 38 24.78 16.41 10.47
CA LYS A 38 23.63 17.23 10.87
C LYS A 38 22.93 17.87 9.65
N GLY A 39 21.64 17.67 9.53
CA GLY A 39 20.82 18.19 8.42
C GLY A 39 20.89 17.43 7.10
N LYS A 40 21.69 16.36 6.99
CA LYS A 40 21.79 15.52 5.78
C LYS A 40 21.12 14.15 5.97
N GLY A 41 20.67 13.58 4.86
CA GLY A 41 20.17 12.20 4.83
C GLY A 41 18.79 11.97 5.45
N LYS A 42 17.94 12.99 5.63
CA LYS A 42 16.61 12.85 6.24
C LYS A 42 15.81 11.68 5.65
N ASN A 43 15.64 11.64 4.33
CA ASN A 43 14.89 10.57 3.65
C ASN A 43 15.55 9.20 3.80
N THR A 44 16.90 9.15 3.85
CA THR A 44 17.62 7.88 4.03
C THR A 44 17.47 7.39 5.47
N LYS A 45 17.53 8.27 6.47
CA LYS A 45 17.26 7.92 7.87
C LYS A 45 15.86 7.35 8.04
N THR A 46 14.83 8.01 7.48
CA THR A 46 13.44 7.51 7.50
C THR A 46 13.34 6.10 6.91
N ARG A 47 13.92 5.87 5.73
CA ARG A 47 13.92 4.54 5.09
C ARG A 47 14.63 3.48 5.92
N ILE A 48 15.71 3.83 6.61
CA ILE A 48 16.42 2.91 7.49
C ILE A 48 15.56 2.56 8.70
N MET A 49 14.93 3.55 9.33
CA MET A 49 14.02 3.33 10.46
C MET A 49 12.81 2.45 10.05
N GLU A 50 12.20 2.73 8.92
CA GLU A 50 11.12 1.90 8.36
C GLU A 50 11.58 0.46 8.12
N ALA A 51 12.74 0.26 7.49
CA ALA A 51 13.30 -1.06 7.24
C ALA A 51 13.61 -1.82 8.54
N ALA A 52 14.12 -1.13 9.56
CA ALA A 52 14.40 -1.71 10.87
C ALA A 52 13.10 -2.09 11.60
N ALA A 53 12.10 -1.21 11.60
CA ALA A 53 10.79 -1.48 12.21
C ALA A 53 10.09 -2.68 11.57
N ILE A 54 10.08 -2.77 10.23
CA ILE A 54 9.50 -3.91 9.50
C ILE A 54 10.28 -5.20 9.81
N ALA A 55 11.60 -5.16 9.86
CA ALA A 55 12.41 -6.32 10.23
C ALA A 55 12.13 -6.78 11.67
N ALA A 56 12.00 -5.85 12.61
CA ALA A 56 11.63 -6.15 13.99
C ALA A 56 10.21 -6.75 14.08
N TYR A 57 9.23 -6.19 13.32
CA TYR A 57 7.87 -6.71 13.25
C TYR A 57 7.84 -8.16 12.75
N HIS A 58 8.66 -8.51 11.74
CA HIS A 58 8.71 -9.89 11.23
C HIS A 58 9.49 -10.86 12.15
N ARG A 59 10.38 -10.37 13.00
CA ARG A 59 11.17 -11.21 13.93
C ARG A 59 10.46 -11.49 15.25
N GLN A 60 9.61 -10.56 15.69
CA GLN A 60 8.91 -10.70 16.98
C GLN A 60 7.92 -11.87 16.94
N THR A 61 7.64 -12.45 18.12
CA THR A 61 6.72 -13.61 18.29
C THR A 61 5.56 -13.28 19.25
N SER A 62 5.49 -12.07 19.75
CA SER A 62 4.49 -11.64 20.75
C SER A 62 3.10 -11.44 20.15
N VAL A 63 3.05 -11.11 18.85
CA VAL A 63 1.79 -10.97 18.10
C VAL A 63 1.90 -11.68 16.74
N PRO A 64 0.80 -12.23 16.20
CA PRO A 64 0.82 -12.80 14.85
C PRO A 64 1.20 -11.75 13.81
N VAL A 65 2.10 -12.12 12.89
CA VAL A 65 2.39 -11.29 11.70
C VAL A 65 1.23 -11.42 10.73
N VAL A 66 0.75 -10.27 10.24
CA VAL A 66 -0.33 -10.23 9.24
C VAL A 66 0.15 -10.84 7.92
N GLY A 67 -0.53 -11.87 7.43
CA GLY A 67 -0.15 -12.58 6.20
C GLY A 67 -0.45 -11.76 4.95
N ILE A 68 -1.63 -11.15 4.87
CA ILE A 68 -2.06 -10.33 3.73
C ILE A 68 -2.62 -8.98 4.22
N LEU A 69 -2.25 -7.92 3.52
CA LEU A 69 -2.71 -6.56 3.79
C LEU A 69 -3.47 -6.01 2.59
N LEU A 70 -4.68 -5.50 2.82
CA LEU A 70 -5.39 -4.70 1.83
C LEU A 70 -5.12 -3.21 2.09
N ALA A 71 -4.51 -2.53 1.12
CA ALA A 71 -4.11 -1.13 1.26
C ALA A 71 -4.36 -0.32 -0.02
N ASP A 72 -4.15 1.00 0.07
CA ASP A 72 -3.87 1.81 -1.11
C ASP A 72 -2.45 1.49 -1.64
N ASP A 73 -2.07 2.00 -2.81
CA ASP A 73 -0.73 1.75 -3.39
C ASP A 73 0.37 2.60 -2.74
N ALA A 74 0.21 3.01 -1.48
CA ALA A 74 1.20 3.82 -0.80
C ALA A 74 2.48 3.00 -0.49
N PRO A 75 3.68 3.55 -0.78
CA PRO A 75 4.94 2.80 -0.67
C PRO A 75 5.23 2.22 0.73
N GLN A 76 4.69 2.85 1.78
CA GLN A 76 4.90 2.41 3.17
C GLN A 76 4.26 1.05 3.48
N PHE A 77 3.22 0.64 2.75
CA PHE A 77 2.56 -0.64 2.95
C PHE A 77 3.26 -1.81 2.25
N LYS A 78 4.09 -1.50 1.26
CA LYS A 78 4.88 -2.51 0.56
C LYS A 78 5.89 -3.10 1.55
N LYS A 79 5.85 -4.41 1.77
CA LYS A 79 6.75 -5.19 2.64
C LYS A 79 6.39 -5.28 4.14
N ILE A 80 5.26 -4.71 4.57
CA ILE A 80 4.74 -4.98 5.92
C ILE A 80 4.28 -6.45 6.00
N THR A 81 3.69 -6.96 4.92
CA THR A 81 3.20 -8.34 4.82
C THR A 81 3.84 -9.07 3.66
N ALA A 82 3.78 -10.41 3.67
CA ALA A 82 4.22 -11.23 2.56
C ALA A 82 3.38 -10.97 1.29
N GLU A 83 2.07 -10.74 1.48
CA GLU A 83 1.14 -10.50 0.40
C GLU A 83 0.43 -9.15 0.57
N LEU A 84 0.30 -8.43 -0.53
CA LEU A 84 -0.37 -7.15 -0.61
C LEU A 84 -1.55 -7.28 -1.57
N ALA A 85 -2.74 -6.84 -1.14
CA ALA A 85 -3.89 -6.62 -1.99
C ALA A 85 -4.13 -5.11 -2.14
N LEU A 86 -4.53 -4.67 -3.32
CA LEU A 86 -4.79 -3.27 -3.58
C LEU A 86 -6.28 -2.96 -3.64
N CYS A 87 -6.62 -1.78 -3.14
CA CYS A 87 -7.98 -1.28 -3.09
C CYS A 87 -8.44 -0.79 -4.48
N TRP A 88 -9.47 -1.44 -5.02
CA TRP A 88 -10.06 -1.09 -6.32
C TRP A 88 -10.65 0.33 -6.36
N ILE A 89 -11.23 0.79 -5.25
CA ILE A 89 -11.77 2.15 -5.17
C ILE A 89 -10.65 3.19 -5.29
N HIS A 90 -9.47 2.93 -4.68
CA HIS A 90 -8.31 3.81 -4.85
C HIS A 90 -7.78 3.79 -6.28
N GLU A 91 -7.76 2.64 -6.91
CA GLU A 91 -7.37 2.52 -8.32
C GLU A 91 -8.33 3.28 -9.23
N GLY A 92 -9.64 3.16 -9.04
CA GLY A 92 -10.66 3.91 -9.77
C GLY A 92 -10.55 5.43 -9.59
N ARG A 93 -10.14 5.91 -8.41
CA ARG A 93 -9.92 7.35 -8.16
C ARG A 93 -8.82 7.95 -9.05
N HIS A 94 -7.87 7.16 -9.51
CA HIS A 94 -6.85 7.65 -10.43
C HIS A 94 -7.41 7.98 -11.80
N TYR A 95 -8.39 7.25 -12.30
CA TYR A 95 -9.10 7.57 -13.55
C TYR A 95 -9.97 8.81 -13.39
N ASN A 96 -10.62 9.01 -12.24
CA ASN A 96 -11.39 10.21 -11.94
C ASN A 96 -10.55 11.49 -11.81
N ARG A 97 -9.23 11.37 -11.71
CA ARG A 97 -8.30 12.53 -11.70
C ARG A 97 -7.82 12.92 -13.09
N LEU A 98 -8.12 12.14 -14.10
CA LEU A 98 -7.88 12.51 -15.49
C LEU A 98 -8.94 13.53 -15.87
N ASP A 99 -8.52 14.68 -16.42
CA ASP A 99 -9.38 15.79 -16.79
C ASP A 99 -9.16 16.16 -18.26
N PRO A 100 -9.68 15.33 -19.21
CA PRO A 100 -9.57 15.60 -20.63
C PRO A 100 -10.47 16.78 -21.03
N ILE A 101 -9.93 17.69 -21.87
CA ILE A 101 -10.66 18.85 -22.40
C ILE A 101 -11.26 18.53 -23.78
N VAL A 102 -10.60 17.66 -24.54
CA VAL A 102 -11.02 17.33 -25.92
C VAL A 102 -12.16 16.31 -25.84
N PRO A 103 -13.32 16.56 -26.52
CA PRO A 103 -14.51 15.72 -26.40
C PRO A 103 -14.25 14.21 -26.64
N CYS A 104 -13.53 13.85 -27.69
CA CYS A 104 -13.22 12.43 -27.97
C CYS A 104 -12.36 11.76 -26.85
N ASN A 105 -11.55 12.52 -26.12
CA ASN A 105 -10.82 12.00 -24.97
C ASN A 105 -11.73 11.85 -23.74
N VAL A 106 -12.75 12.72 -23.61
CA VAL A 106 -13.80 12.61 -22.57
C VAL A 106 -14.57 11.32 -22.82
N ASP A 107 -15.05 11.09 -24.04
CA ASP A 107 -15.79 9.88 -24.42
C ASP A 107 -14.95 8.64 -24.13
N ALA A 108 -13.67 8.60 -24.59
CA ALA A 108 -12.77 7.48 -24.35
C ALA A 108 -12.54 7.19 -22.86
N LEU A 109 -12.46 8.23 -22.02
CA LEU A 109 -12.32 8.06 -20.57
C LEU A 109 -13.61 7.53 -19.93
N ASP A 110 -14.76 8.02 -20.34
CA ASP A 110 -16.04 7.61 -19.76
C ASP A 110 -16.42 6.17 -20.17
N ASP A 111 -16.14 5.79 -21.43
CA ASP A 111 -16.28 4.40 -21.88
C ASP A 111 -15.39 3.47 -21.06
N PHE A 112 -14.11 3.78 -20.93
CA PHE A 112 -13.18 2.97 -20.14
C PHE A 112 -13.59 2.88 -18.66
N LYS A 113 -14.06 3.97 -18.05
CA LYS A 113 -14.55 3.96 -16.67
C LYS A 113 -15.77 3.07 -16.50
N THR A 114 -16.64 3.02 -17.49
CA THR A 114 -17.79 2.13 -17.48
C THR A 114 -17.33 0.67 -17.45
N GLU A 115 -16.45 0.27 -18.35
CA GLU A 115 -15.88 -1.08 -18.39
C GLU A 115 -15.10 -1.44 -17.11
N PHE A 116 -14.35 -0.48 -16.55
CA PHE A 116 -13.65 -0.66 -15.27
C PHE A 116 -14.60 -0.99 -14.12
N TRP A 117 -15.72 -0.26 -14.00
CA TRP A 117 -16.68 -0.49 -12.93
C TRP A 117 -17.54 -1.72 -13.16
N ASP A 118 -17.83 -2.09 -14.40
CA ASP A 118 -18.47 -3.36 -14.76
C ASP A 118 -17.59 -4.55 -14.34
N PHE A 119 -16.29 -4.49 -14.63
CA PHE A 119 -15.35 -5.50 -14.19
C PHE A 119 -15.25 -5.58 -12.66
N TYR A 120 -15.24 -4.45 -11.96
CA TYR A 120 -15.32 -4.42 -10.49
C TYR A 120 -16.61 -5.11 -9.99
N GLY A 121 -17.73 -4.87 -10.66
CA GLY A 121 -19.01 -5.55 -10.38
C GLY A 121 -18.93 -7.06 -10.55
N ASP A 122 -18.20 -7.54 -11.55
CA ASP A 122 -17.97 -8.97 -11.77
C ASP A 122 -17.08 -9.61 -10.70
N LEU A 123 -16.07 -8.88 -10.21
CA LEU A 123 -15.29 -9.32 -9.05
C LEU A 123 -16.16 -9.41 -7.78
N LEU A 124 -17.11 -8.50 -7.57
CA LEU A 124 -18.07 -8.59 -6.46
C LEU A 124 -18.97 -9.82 -6.58
N LYS A 125 -19.44 -10.13 -7.78
CA LYS A 125 -20.24 -11.36 -8.04
C LYS A 125 -19.41 -12.62 -7.79
N TYR A 126 -18.15 -12.63 -8.21
CA TYR A 126 -17.23 -13.75 -7.97
C TYR A 126 -17.10 -14.09 -6.48
N LYS A 127 -17.03 -13.09 -5.61
CA LYS A 127 -16.92 -13.30 -4.15
C LYS A 127 -18.10 -14.09 -3.56
N ASN A 128 -19.27 -14.02 -4.16
CA ASN A 128 -20.46 -14.74 -3.67
C ASN A 128 -20.48 -16.22 -4.10
N ASP A 129 -19.82 -16.56 -5.19
CA ASP A 129 -19.73 -17.91 -5.73
C ASP A 129 -18.37 -18.14 -6.42
N PRO A 130 -17.28 -18.23 -5.62
CA PRO A 130 -15.94 -18.38 -6.14
C PRO A 130 -15.70 -19.80 -6.66
N ASN A 131 -15.12 -19.91 -7.85
CA ASN A 131 -14.62 -21.15 -8.40
C ASN A 131 -13.44 -20.91 -9.36
N PRO A 132 -12.58 -21.93 -9.60
CA PRO A 132 -11.37 -21.77 -10.41
C PRO A 132 -11.65 -21.30 -11.85
N GLU A 133 -12.69 -21.81 -12.50
CA GLU A 133 -13.02 -21.45 -13.88
C GLU A 133 -13.41 -19.96 -13.99
N LYS A 134 -14.19 -19.45 -13.03
CA LYS A 134 -14.52 -18.01 -12.97
C LYS A 134 -13.30 -17.16 -12.68
N ALA A 135 -12.41 -17.62 -11.80
CA ALA A 135 -11.17 -16.93 -11.50
C ALA A 135 -10.28 -16.77 -12.73
N GLU A 136 -10.10 -17.85 -13.50
CA GLU A 136 -9.33 -17.83 -14.75
C GLU A 136 -9.96 -16.90 -15.78
N LYS A 137 -11.29 -16.95 -15.94
CA LYS A 137 -12.02 -16.05 -16.83
C LYS A 137 -11.85 -14.59 -16.43
N LEU A 138 -11.98 -14.24 -15.15
CA LEU A 138 -11.79 -12.88 -14.66
C LEU A 138 -10.33 -12.41 -14.83
N SER A 139 -9.35 -13.29 -14.64
CA SER A 139 -7.96 -12.98 -14.91
C SER A 139 -7.72 -12.66 -16.39
N ALA A 140 -8.36 -13.39 -17.33
CA ALA A 140 -8.28 -13.10 -18.75
C ALA A 140 -9.02 -11.80 -19.12
N GLN A 141 -10.19 -11.55 -18.55
CA GLN A 141 -10.91 -10.28 -18.73
C GLN A 141 -10.12 -9.07 -18.24
N PHE A 142 -9.38 -9.22 -17.13
CA PHE A 142 -8.45 -8.18 -16.68
C PHE A 142 -7.40 -7.87 -17.74
N ASP A 143 -6.77 -8.90 -18.30
CA ASP A 143 -5.74 -8.70 -19.34
C ASP A 143 -6.32 -8.01 -20.57
N GLU A 144 -7.53 -8.37 -21.00
CA GLU A 144 -8.22 -7.74 -22.11
C GLU A 144 -8.51 -6.28 -21.83
N LEU A 145 -9.19 -5.96 -20.70
CA LEU A 145 -9.55 -4.60 -20.31
C LEU A 145 -8.34 -3.69 -20.20
N PHE A 146 -7.28 -4.14 -19.50
CA PHE A 146 -6.09 -3.33 -19.28
C PHE A 146 -5.04 -3.45 -20.41
N SER A 147 -5.39 -4.03 -21.54
CA SER A 147 -4.65 -3.97 -22.80
C SER A 147 -5.28 -3.02 -23.83
N THR A 148 -6.40 -2.39 -23.47
CA THR A 148 -7.08 -1.41 -24.32
C THR A 148 -6.17 -0.22 -24.62
N GLU A 149 -6.07 0.13 -25.89
CA GLU A 149 -5.41 1.34 -26.37
C GLU A 149 -6.45 2.35 -26.85
N THR A 150 -6.35 3.57 -26.38
CA THR A 150 -7.25 4.67 -26.71
C THR A 150 -6.50 5.80 -27.40
N ILE A 151 -7.24 6.78 -27.93
CA ILE A 151 -6.66 8.01 -28.48
C ILE A 151 -6.11 8.96 -27.39
N TYR A 152 -6.38 8.69 -26.12
CA TYR A 152 -6.01 9.53 -24.98
C TYR A 152 -4.77 8.97 -24.27
N GLU A 153 -3.60 9.51 -24.57
CA GLU A 153 -2.31 9.04 -24.06
C GLU A 153 -2.25 8.99 -22.52
N ALA A 154 -2.82 9.99 -21.82
CA ALA A 154 -2.82 10.01 -20.37
C ALA A 154 -3.65 8.85 -19.77
N LEU A 155 -4.73 8.45 -20.47
CA LEU A 155 -5.52 7.27 -20.12
C LEU A 155 -4.71 5.98 -20.36
N ASN A 156 -4.05 5.84 -21.52
CA ASN A 156 -3.21 4.68 -21.84
C ASN A 156 -2.09 4.49 -20.80
N ASN A 157 -1.44 5.59 -20.41
CA ASN A 157 -0.42 5.59 -19.35
C ASN A 157 -0.99 5.15 -17.99
N ARG A 158 -2.26 5.47 -17.71
CA ARG A 158 -2.92 5.03 -16.48
C ARG A 158 -3.31 3.56 -16.54
N ILE A 159 -3.83 3.09 -17.67
CA ILE A 159 -4.17 1.69 -17.94
C ILE A 159 -2.93 0.81 -17.74
N GLU A 160 -1.80 1.18 -18.33
CA GLU A 160 -0.53 0.44 -18.16
C GLU A 160 -0.11 0.33 -16.68
N LYS A 161 -0.23 1.42 -15.92
CA LYS A 161 0.08 1.39 -14.49
C LYS A 161 -0.84 0.46 -13.70
N THR A 162 -2.12 0.37 -14.06
CA THR A 162 -3.06 -0.57 -13.45
C THR A 162 -2.73 -2.00 -13.84
N ARG A 163 -2.43 -2.24 -15.12
CA ARG A 163 -2.03 -3.56 -15.62
C ARG A 163 -0.82 -4.13 -14.86
N ASN A 164 0.16 -3.28 -14.55
CA ASN A 164 1.36 -3.67 -13.80
C ASN A 164 1.10 -4.03 -12.33
N LYS A 165 -0.13 -3.88 -11.85
CA LYS A 165 -0.57 -4.22 -10.49
C LYS A 165 -1.56 -5.39 -10.47
N LYS A 166 -1.60 -6.18 -11.54
CA LYS A 166 -2.55 -7.29 -11.72
C LYS A 166 -2.57 -8.23 -10.51
N GLU A 167 -1.39 -8.65 -10.06
CA GLU A 167 -1.26 -9.61 -8.97
C GLU A 167 -1.89 -9.10 -7.66
N GLU A 168 -1.64 -7.84 -7.31
CA GLU A 168 -2.16 -7.24 -6.09
C GLU A 168 -3.65 -6.89 -6.20
N LEU A 169 -4.12 -6.48 -7.39
CA LEU A 169 -5.53 -6.16 -7.62
C LEU A 169 -6.40 -7.41 -7.69
N LEU A 170 -5.88 -8.53 -8.18
CA LEU A 170 -6.60 -9.78 -8.32
C LEU A 170 -6.40 -10.76 -7.14
N LYS A 171 -5.83 -10.33 -6.02
CA LYS A 171 -5.70 -11.15 -4.80
C LYS A 171 -7.04 -11.74 -4.31
N VAL A 172 -8.14 -11.10 -4.62
CA VAL A 172 -9.49 -11.62 -4.34
C VAL A 172 -9.78 -12.95 -5.05
N LEU A 173 -9.12 -13.24 -6.16
CA LEU A 173 -9.28 -14.52 -6.88
C LEU A 173 -8.63 -15.69 -6.12
N GLU A 174 -7.56 -15.42 -5.38
CA GLU A 174 -6.89 -16.37 -4.49
C GLU A 174 -7.59 -16.42 -3.11
N TYR A 175 -8.04 -15.25 -2.62
CA TYR A 175 -8.65 -15.06 -1.31
C TYR A 175 -10.05 -14.42 -1.43
N PRO A 176 -11.11 -15.16 -1.79
CA PRO A 176 -12.45 -14.58 -2.03
C PRO A 176 -13.08 -13.87 -0.84
N TRP A 177 -12.59 -14.13 0.37
CA TRP A 177 -13.02 -13.43 1.59
C TRP A 177 -12.48 -12.00 1.69
N LEU A 178 -11.38 -11.65 0.97
CA LEU A 178 -10.83 -10.31 0.97
C LEU A 178 -11.86 -9.29 0.44
N PRO A 179 -12.03 -8.14 1.11
CA PRO A 179 -12.79 -7.04 0.53
C PRO A 179 -12.03 -6.45 -0.68
N LEU A 180 -12.76 -5.88 -1.64
CA LEU A 180 -12.17 -5.18 -2.79
C LEU A 180 -11.81 -3.72 -2.48
N HIS A 181 -12.15 -3.24 -1.28
CA HIS A 181 -11.87 -1.88 -0.82
C HIS A 181 -11.60 -1.86 0.68
N ASN A 182 -10.83 -0.87 1.12
CA ASN A 182 -10.47 -0.66 2.52
C ASN A 182 -11.24 0.50 3.20
N ASN A 183 -12.43 0.83 2.70
CA ASN A 183 -13.21 1.98 3.19
C ASN A 183 -13.48 1.92 4.69
N ASP A 184 -13.76 0.74 5.25
CA ASP A 184 -14.04 0.58 6.69
C ASP A 184 -12.82 0.89 7.55
N SER A 185 -11.65 0.42 7.11
CA SER A 185 -10.38 0.73 7.77
C SER A 185 -10.03 2.22 7.68
N GLU A 186 -10.28 2.86 6.52
CA GLU A 186 -10.10 4.31 6.38
C GLU A 186 -11.06 5.10 7.26
N LEU A 187 -12.30 4.66 7.37
CA LEU A 187 -13.29 5.31 8.22
C LEU A 187 -12.84 5.23 9.69
N GLY A 188 -12.38 4.07 10.15
CA GLY A 188 -11.79 3.88 11.47
C GLY A 188 -10.58 4.79 11.70
N ALA A 189 -9.65 4.83 10.77
CA ALA A 189 -8.47 5.70 10.85
C ALA A 189 -8.85 7.20 10.89
N ARG A 190 -9.85 7.63 10.12
CA ARG A 190 -10.35 9.01 10.14
C ARG A 190 -11.03 9.35 11.47
N VAL A 191 -11.77 8.41 12.06
CA VAL A 191 -12.37 8.60 13.39
C VAL A 191 -11.28 8.78 14.43
N GLU A 192 -10.26 7.92 14.42
CA GLU A 192 -9.15 8.03 15.35
C GLU A 192 -8.34 9.32 15.13
N LYS A 193 -8.08 9.70 13.88
CA LYS A 193 -7.42 10.97 13.58
C LYS A 193 -8.22 12.17 14.09
N ARG A 194 -9.54 12.18 13.92
CA ARG A 194 -10.41 13.23 14.49
C ARG A 194 -10.36 13.25 16.02
N ARG A 195 -10.33 12.06 16.66
CA ARG A 195 -10.15 11.98 18.11
C ARG A 195 -8.82 12.60 18.54
N GLN A 196 -7.73 12.34 17.83
CA GLN A 196 -6.42 12.94 18.08
C GLN A 196 -6.42 14.46 17.86
N ASP A 197 -7.11 14.95 16.83
CA ASP A 197 -7.18 16.37 16.51
C ASP A 197 -8.07 17.16 17.48
N VAL A 198 -9.10 16.52 18.08
CA VAL A 198 -10.08 17.15 19.00
C VAL A 198 -9.75 16.88 20.46
N SER A 199 -9.24 15.71 20.81
CA SER A 199 -8.83 15.39 22.17
C SER A 199 -7.43 15.89 22.44
N LEU A 200 -7.31 16.62 23.55
CA LEU A 200 -6.03 16.99 24.14
C LEU A 200 -5.11 15.78 24.18
N HIS A 201 -3.84 15.99 23.80
CA HIS A 201 -2.83 14.95 23.89
C HIS A 201 -2.80 14.34 25.28
N THR A 202 -2.70 13.03 25.35
CA THR A 202 -2.50 12.35 26.62
C THR A 202 -1.16 12.80 27.22
N ILE A 203 -1.19 13.33 28.45
CA ILE A 203 -0.02 13.92 29.13
C ILE A 203 0.75 12.84 29.91
N SER A 204 0.19 11.64 30.07
CA SER A 204 0.78 10.54 30.85
C SER A 204 0.65 9.19 30.13
N ASP A 205 1.58 8.28 30.43
CA ASP A 205 1.55 6.90 29.93
C ASP A 205 0.26 6.15 30.34
N ALA A 206 -0.29 6.44 31.53
CA ALA A 206 -1.55 5.88 31.99
C ALA A 206 -2.73 6.37 31.16
N GLY A 207 -2.74 7.66 30.77
CA GLY A 207 -3.73 8.23 29.88
C GLY A 207 -3.64 7.66 28.45
N THR A 208 -2.43 7.39 27.96
CA THR A 208 -2.22 6.74 26.65
C THR A 208 -2.77 5.31 26.69
N LYS A 209 -2.41 4.52 27.68
CA LYS A 209 -2.93 3.15 27.85
C LYS A 209 -4.45 3.08 28.00
N ALA A 210 -5.07 4.02 28.70
CA ALA A 210 -6.52 4.11 28.85
C ALA A 210 -7.22 4.53 27.54
N LYS A 211 -6.52 5.19 26.61
CA LYS A 211 -7.04 5.57 25.30
C LYS A 211 -6.96 4.43 24.29
N ASP A 212 -5.98 3.54 24.45
CA ASP A 212 -5.73 2.39 23.58
C ASP A 212 -6.54 1.14 23.98
N ALA A 213 -7.24 1.18 25.13
CA ALA A 213 -8.10 0.12 25.64
C ALA A 213 -9.56 0.31 25.19
#